data_5048c6b3591982b74a2d04a4b0fef694
#
_entry.id   5048c6b3591982b74a2d04a4b0fef694
#
_cell.length_a   1.000
_cell.length_b   1.000
_cell.length_c   1.000
_cell.angle_alpha   90.00
_cell.angle_beta   90.00
_cell.angle_gamma   90.00
#
_symmetry.space_group_name_H-M   'P 1'
#
loop_
_entity.id
_entity.type
_entity.pdbx_description
1 polymer ?
#
loop_
_entity_poly.entity_id
_entity_poly.type
_entity_poly.pdbx_seq_one_letter_code
_entity_poly.pdbx_strand_id
1 'polypeptide(L)'
;MTKNILPGHGVLIQLNGVGIYLTGDSGVGKSEIALQLIHQGATLICDDAPDLTADINNKKILGTCPEGFYGLMHIHDIGIINLLDIIGQQAFKVSQQIDLVIELITSISKQETITRQNPHQLLTANEKKWQYQSCSVPGIRIHLYPDRNIPIIIQTAVKQFIILKAK
;
A
#
# COMPACT_ATOMS: atom_id res chain seq x y z
N MET A 1 13.97 16.29 11.52
CA MET A 1 13.17 15.09 11.14
C MET A 1 12.81 15.21 9.66
N THR A 2 13.32 14.32 8.85
CA THR A 2 12.96 14.27 7.44
C THR A 2 11.49 13.83 7.31
N LYS A 3 10.65 14.71 6.76
CA LYS A 3 9.25 14.38 6.47
C LYS A 3 9.21 13.40 5.30
N ASN A 4 8.59 12.24 5.47
CA ASN A 4 8.32 11.35 4.35
C ASN A 4 7.17 11.98 3.53
N ILE A 5 7.46 12.31 2.28
CA ILE A 5 6.44 12.81 1.35
C ILE A 5 5.79 11.60 0.69
N LEU A 6 4.46 11.60 0.59
CA LEU A 6 3.75 10.55 -0.13
C LEU A 6 4.09 10.65 -1.62
N PRO A 7 4.74 9.63 -2.21
CA PRO A 7 5.11 9.68 -3.61
C PRO A 7 3.88 9.60 -4.52
N GLY A 8 3.94 10.22 -5.69
CA GLY A 8 2.87 10.17 -6.68
C GLY A 8 2.74 8.82 -7.40
N HIS A 9 3.76 7.96 -7.29
CA HIS A 9 3.77 6.63 -7.90
C HIS A 9 3.64 5.55 -6.83
N GLY A 10 2.61 4.72 -6.96
CA GLY A 10 2.34 3.62 -6.07
C GLY A 10 1.05 2.91 -6.44
N VAL A 11 0.84 1.74 -5.87
CA VAL A 11 -0.37 0.94 -6.09
C VAL A 11 -1.34 1.18 -4.95
N LEU A 12 -2.56 1.60 -5.27
CA LEU A 12 -3.63 1.77 -4.28
C LEU A 12 -4.60 0.61 -4.35
N ILE A 13 -4.75 -0.09 -3.22
CA ILE A 13 -5.70 -1.19 -3.04
C ILE A 13 -6.54 -0.98 -1.79
N GLN A 14 -7.68 -1.67 -1.72
CA GLN A 14 -8.46 -1.80 -0.49
C GLN A 14 -8.39 -3.22 0.03
N LEU A 15 -8.09 -3.40 1.30
CA LEU A 15 -8.09 -4.71 1.97
C LEU A 15 -8.83 -4.60 3.32
N ASN A 16 -9.87 -5.40 3.51
CA ASN A 16 -10.70 -5.37 4.73
C ASN A 16 -11.22 -3.96 5.09
N GLY A 17 -11.61 -3.18 4.09
CA GLY A 17 -12.09 -1.81 4.27
C GLY A 17 -11.00 -0.75 4.45
N VAL A 18 -9.73 -1.13 4.53
CA VAL A 18 -8.58 -0.22 4.69
C VAL A 18 -7.96 0.08 3.33
N GLY A 19 -7.83 1.36 3.00
CA GLY A 19 -7.09 1.81 1.82
C GLY A 19 -5.59 1.77 2.07
N ILE A 20 -4.89 0.96 1.30
CA ILE A 20 -3.45 0.72 1.40
C ILE A 20 -2.74 1.29 0.20
N TYR A 21 -1.79 2.18 0.43
CA TYR A 21 -0.90 2.72 -0.60
C TYR A 21 0.44 2.01 -0.56
N LEU A 22 0.68 1.11 -1.53
CA LEU A 22 1.95 0.42 -1.68
C LEU A 22 2.93 1.32 -2.44
N THR A 23 4.06 1.63 -1.83
CA THR A 23 5.13 2.44 -2.44
C THR A 23 6.48 1.74 -2.31
N GLY A 24 7.50 2.29 -2.94
CA GLY A 24 8.85 1.75 -3.01
C GLY A 24 9.47 1.98 -4.38
N ASP A 25 10.71 1.59 -4.56
CA ASP A 25 11.45 1.79 -5.80
C ASP A 25 10.76 1.16 -7.02
N SER A 26 11.06 1.68 -8.20
CA SER A 26 10.61 1.07 -9.46
C SER A 26 11.15 -0.35 -9.56
N GLY A 27 10.29 -1.29 -10.00
CA GLY A 27 10.67 -2.70 -10.13
C GLY A 27 10.73 -3.49 -8.82
N VAL A 28 10.31 -2.91 -7.69
CA VAL A 28 10.33 -3.58 -6.38
C VAL A 28 9.26 -4.68 -6.22
N GLY A 29 8.33 -4.78 -7.19
CA GLY A 29 7.27 -5.80 -7.20
C GLY A 29 5.94 -5.35 -6.59
N LYS A 30 5.66 -4.04 -6.57
CA LYS A 30 4.39 -3.50 -6.03
C LYS A 30 3.16 -4.11 -6.68
N SER A 31 3.13 -4.14 -8.01
CA SER A 31 1.98 -4.65 -8.79
C SER A 31 1.78 -6.16 -8.58
N GLU A 32 2.86 -6.95 -8.53
CA GLU A 32 2.79 -8.39 -8.28
C GLU A 32 2.29 -8.70 -6.85
N ILE A 33 2.74 -7.94 -5.86
CA ILE A 33 2.27 -8.05 -4.47
C ILE A 33 0.79 -7.66 -4.38
N ALA A 34 0.40 -6.56 -5.03
CA ALA A 34 -0.99 -6.14 -5.11
C ALA A 34 -1.87 -7.21 -5.78
N LEU A 35 -1.42 -7.79 -6.90
CA LEU A 35 -2.14 -8.86 -7.59
C LEU A 35 -2.36 -10.08 -6.69
N GLN A 36 -1.35 -10.49 -5.92
CA GLN A 36 -1.50 -11.59 -4.97
C GLN A 36 -2.54 -11.26 -3.89
N LEU A 37 -2.56 -10.02 -3.36
CA LEU A 37 -3.56 -9.58 -2.39
C LEU A 37 -4.97 -9.53 -3.01
N ILE A 38 -5.09 -9.13 -4.29
CA ILE A 38 -6.38 -9.09 -5.01
C ILE A 38 -6.94 -10.49 -5.20
N HIS A 39 -6.11 -11.47 -5.56
CA HIS A 39 -6.52 -12.88 -5.60
C HIS A 39 -6.95 -13.43 -4.23
N GLN A 40 -6.55 -12.77 -3.14
CA GLN A 40 -6.93 -13.09 -1.76
C GLN A 40 -8.06 -12.19 -1.23
N GLY A 41 -8.75 -11.46 -2.10
CA GLY A 41 -9.95 -10.68 -1.77
C GLY A 41 -9.74 -9.17 -1.59
N ALA A 42 -8.57 -8.62 -1.88
CA ALA A 42 -8.40 -7.18 -1.96
C ALA A 42 -9.02 -6.63 -3.26
N THR A 43 -9.26 -5.33 -3.29
CA THR A 43 -9.82 -4.61 -4.45
C THR A 43 -8.79 -3.61 -4.96
N LEU A 44 -8.53 -3.59 -6.27
CA LEU A 44 -7.68 -2.58 -6.90
C LEU A 44 -8.40 -1.24 -6.99
N ILE A 45 -7.70 -0.16 -6.71
CA ILE A 45 -8.13 1.19 -7.07
C ILE A 45 -7.31 1.66 -8.27
N CYS A 46 -6.00 1.68 -8.16
CA CYS A 46 -5.15 2.11 -9.26
C CYS A 46 -3.77 1.45 -9.16
N ASP A 47 -3.26 0.98 -10.28
CA ASP A 47 -1.88 0.55 -10.43
C ASP A 47 -1.03 1.74 -10.87
N ASP A 48 0.12 1.95 -10.21
CA ASP A 48 1.18 2.91 -10.49
C ASP A 48 0.91 4.37 -10.11
N ALA A 49 -0.11 5.05 -10.63
CA ALA A 49 -0.25 6.51 -10.46
C ALA A 49 -1.69 6.96 -10.23
N PRO A 50 -2.26 6.75 -9.03
CA PRO A 50 -3.55 7.31 -8.69
C PRO A 50 -3.49 8.84 -8.60
N ASP A 51 -4.57 9.50 -9.00
CA ASP A 51 -4.78 10.92 -8.73
C ASP A 51 -5.03 11.11 -7.24
N LEU A 52 -4.17 11.88 -6.58
CA LEU A 52 -4.27 12.14 -5.14
C LEU A 52 -4.94 13.49 -4.87
N THR A 53 -5.90 13.49 -3.96
CA THR A 53 -6.60 14.70 -3.49
C THR A 53 -6.57 14.76 -1.97
N ALA A 54 -6.20 15.93 -1.42
CA ALA A 54 -6.22 16.17 0.02
C ALA A 54 -7.57 16.81 0.43
N ASP A 55 -8.31 16.16 1.30
CA ASP A 55 -9.40 16.77 2.05
C ASP A 55 -8.84 17.38 3.34
N ILE A 56 -8.56 18.67 3.27
CA ILE A 56 -7.92 19.43 4.38
C ILE A 56 -8.81 19.48 5.61
N ASN A 57 -10.13 19.60 5.42
CA ASN A 57 -11.09 19.71 6.51
C ASN A 57 -11.16 18.42 7.35
N ASN A 58 -11.17 17.27 6.68
CA ASN A 58 -11.24 15.97 7.31
C ASN A 58 -9.86 15.34 7.53
N LYS A 59 -8.78 16.00 7.10
CA LYS A 59 -7.38 15.51 7.16
C LYS A 59 -7.21 14.14 6.50
N LYS A 60 -7.85 13.96 5.35
CA LYS A 60 -7.86 12.70 4.61
C LYS A 60 -7.19 12.87 3.25
N ILE A 61 -6.65 11.79 2.73
CA ILE A 61 -6.11 11.72 1.36
C ILE A 61 -6.94 10.71 0.60
N LEU A 62 -7.51 11.13 -0.52
CA LEU A 62 -8.25 10.27 -1.44
C LEU A 62 -7.37 9.96 -2.64
N GLY A 63 -7.31 8.69 -3.03
CA GLY A 63 -6.73 8.27 -4.30
C GLY A 63 -7.82 7.82 -5.26
N THR A 64 -7.74 8.24 -6.50
CA THR A 64 -8.71 7.95 -7.56
C THR A 64 -7.98 7.41 -8.78
N CYS A 65 -8.53 6.38 -9.40
CA CYS A 65 -8.01 5.87 -10.67
C CYS A 65 -8.41 6.82 -11.80
N PRO A 66 -7.47 7.29 -12.63
CA PRO A 66 -7.79 8.08 -13.82
C PRO A 66 -8.66 7.28 -14.80
N GLU A 67 -9.54 7.99 -15.53
CA GLU A 67 -10.31 7.37 -16.60
C GLU A 67 -9.40 6.72 -17.66
N GLY A 68 -9.84 5.58 -18.17
CA GLY A 68 -9.06 4.79 -19.14
C GLY A 68 -8.10 3.77 -18.51
N PHE A 69 -7.90 3.81 -17.17
CA PHE A 69 -7.01 2.86 -16.46
C PHE A 69 -7.76 1.92 -15.51
N TYR A 70 -9.08 1.92 -15.56
CA TYR A 70 -9.92 1.14 -14.65
C TYR A 70 -9.66 -0.37 -14.76
N GLY A 71 -9.23 -0.95 -13.65
CA GLY A 71 -8.92 -2.38 -13.55
C GLY A 71 -7.67 -2.83 -14.27
N LEU A 72 -6.91 -1.92 -14.90
CA LEU A 72 -5.67 -2.26 -15.59
C LEU A 72 -4.51 -2.38 -14.60
N MET A 73 -3.68 -3.40 -14.79
CA MET A 73 -2.41 -3.59 -14.10
C MET A 73 -1.31 -3.98 -15.08
N HIS A 74 -0.11 -3.48 -14.85
CA HIS A 74 1.07 -3.92 -15.59
C HIS A 74 1.85 -4.97 -14.76
N ILE A 75 1.87 -6.19 -15.26
CA ILE A 75 2.59 -7.32 -14.64
C ILE A 75 3.79 -7.69 -15.50
N HIS A 76 4.95 -7.78 -14.85
CA HIS A 76 6.18 -8.17 -15.55
C HIS A 76 6.00 -9.52 -16.25
N ASP A 77 6.60 -9.69 -17.42
CA ASP A 77 6.50 -10.87 -18.29
C ASP A 77 5.11 -11.17 -18.92
N ILE A 78 4.02 -10.62 -18.36
CA ILE A 78 2.66 -10.81 -18.89
C ILE A 78 2.19 -9.59 -19.68
N GLY A 79 2.60 -8.38 -19.26
CA GLY A 79 2.17 -7.12 -19.82
C GLY A 79 0.95 -6.53 -19.11
N ILE A 80 0.14 -5.79 -19.85
CA ILE A 80 -1.06 -5.14 -19.29
C ILE A 80 -2.20 -6.16 -19.23
N ILE A 81 -2.74 -6.37 -18.04
CA ILE A 81 -3.91 -7.20 -17.79
C ILE A 81 -5.10 -6.35 -17.35
N ASN A 82 -6.32 -6.84 -17.59
CA ASN A 82 -7.55 -6.22 -17.11
C ASN A 82 -8.19 -7.13 -16.05
N LEU A 83 -8.20 -6.68 -14.80
CA LEU A 83 -8.77 -7.45 -13.68
C LEU A 83 -10.29 -7.59 -13.78
N LEU A 84 -10.97 -6.66 -14.45
CA LEU A 84 -12.43 -6.75 -14.64
C LEU A 84 -12.79 -7.96 -15.50
N ASP A 85 -11.95 -8.29 -16.49
CA ASP A 85 -12.14 -9.46 -17.36
C ASP A 85 -11.71 -10.77 -16.68
N ILE A 86 -10.64 -10.73 -15.86
CA ILE A 86 -10.04 -11.92 -15.26
C ILE A 86 -10.78 -12.35 -13.98
N ILE A 87 -11.15 -11.39 -13.13
CA ILE A 87 -11.71 -11.63 -11.80
C ILE A 87 -13.18 -11.17 -11.71
N GLY A 88 -13.50 -10.04 -12.34
CA GLY A 88 -14.83 -9.43 -12.33
C GLY A 88 -14.90 -8.08 -11.62
N GLN A 89 -16.10 -7.49 -11.59
CA GLN A 89 -16.32 -6.12 -11.10
C GLN A 89 -15.92 -5.90 -9.64
N GLN A 90 -15.95 -6.93 -8.81
CA GLN A 90 -15.56 -6.87 -7.40
C GLN A 90 -14.05 -6.63 -7.20
N ALA A 91 -13.23 -6.85 -8.23
CA ALA A 91 -11.79 -6.65 -8.15
C ALA A 91 -11.36 -5.18 -8.26
N PHE A 92 -12.28 -4.27 -8.60
CA PHE A 92 -11.97 -2.88 -8.87
C PHE A 92 -12.93 -1.90 -8.19
N LYS A 93 -12.40 -0.75 -7.78
CA LYS A 93 -13.15 0.40 -7.26
C LYS A 93 -12.47 1.69 -7.72
N VAL A 94 -13.24 2.69 -8.12
CA VAL A 94 -12.71 3.93 -8.74
C VAL A 94 -11.86 4.76 -7.78
N SER A 95 -12.24 4.83 -6.50
CA SER A 95 -11.56 5.68 -5.52
C SER A 95 -11.58 5.06 -4.12
N GLN A 96 -10.58 5.42 -3.32
CA GLN A 96 -10.46 4.98 -1.93
C GLN A 96 -9.67 5.99 -1.12
N GLN A 97 -10.08 6.22 0.13
CA GLN A 97 -9.26 6.92 1.12
C GLN A 97 -7.99 6.10 1.41
N ILE A 98 -6.85 6.78 1.48
CA ILE A 98 -5.60 6.16 1.91
C ILE A 98 -5.55 6.21 3.44
N ASP A 99 -5.55 5.02 4.05
CA ASP A 99 -5.54 4.85 5.51
C ASP A 99 -4.17 4.42 6.03
N LEU A 100 -3.40 3.71 5.20
CA LEU A 100 -2.11 3.16 5.56
C LEU A 100 -1.16 3.18 4.35
N VAL A 101 0.06 3.64 4.57
CA VAL A 101 1.15 3.54 3.59
C VAL A 101 2.02 2.34 3.93
N ILE A 102 2.34 1.52 2.94
CA ILE A 102 3.31 0.44 3.06
C ILE A 102 4.45 0.68 2.08
N GLU A 103 5.60 1.04 2.60
CA GLU A 103 6.82 1.24 1.82
C GLU A 103 7.60 -0.08 1.75
N LEU A 104 7.76 -0.60 0.53
CA LEU A 104 8.51 -1.81 0.24
C LEU A 104 9.97 -1.46 0.00
N ILE A 105 10.88 -2.06 0.76
CA ILE A 105 12.31 -1.76 0.72
C ILE A 105 13.10 -3.02 0.36
N THR A 106 13.91 -2.93 -0.68
CA THR A 106 14.93 -3.94 -0.98
C THR A 106 16.14 -3.69 -0.10
N SER A 107 16.43 -4.61 0.82
CA SER A 107 17.56 -4.51 1.74
C SER A 107 18.87 -4.77 1.00
N ILE A 108 19.59 -3.72 0.63
CA ILE A 108 20.97 -3.83 0.14
C ILE A 108 22.01 -3.51 1.25
N SER A 109 21.61 -2.90 2.34
CA SER A 109 22.55 -2.60 3.43
C SER A 109 22.33 -3.50 4.65
N LYS A 110 23.34 -4.31 4.95
CA LYS A 110 23.45 -5.18 6.14
C LYS A 110 23.51 -4.42 7.49
N GLN A 111 23.07 -3.16 7.55
CA GLN A 111 23.33 -2.31 8.72
C GLN A 111 22.10 -1.73 9.43
N GLU A 112 20.89 -1.99 9.00
CA GLU A 112 19.77 -1.78 9.91
C GLU A 112 19.60 -3.06 10.73
N THR A 113 20.31 -3.12 11.83
CA THR A 113 20.11 -4.12 12.89
C THR A 113 18.61 -4.09 13.22
N ILE A 114 17.91 -5.19 12.93
CA ILE A 114 16.58 -5.43 13.45
C ILE A 114 16.74 -5.43 14.96
N THR A 115 16.61 -4.26 15.55
CA THR A 115 16.55 -4.15 17.01
C THR A 115 15.34 -5.00 17.39
N ARG A 116 15.56 -6.07 18.15
CA ARG A 116 14.50 -6.88 18.76
C ARG A 116 13.69 -5.97 19.66
N GLN A 117 12.76 -5.23 19.06
CA GLN A 117 11.86 -4.34 19.77
C GLN A 117 10.72 -5.18 20.37
N ASN A 118 10.29 -4.73 21.51
CA ASN A 118 9.22 -5.34 22.30
C ASN A 118 8.00 -5.64 21.40
N PRO A 119 7.44 -6.87 21.37
CA PRO A 119 6.32 -7.23 20.49
C PRO A 119 5.10 -6.30 20.56
N HIS A 120 4.91 -5.61 21.68
CA HIS A 120 3.84 -4.64 21.90
C HIS A 120 4.11 -3.25 21.30
N GLN A 121 5.32 -2.96 20.81
CA GLN A 121 5.72 -1.66 20.26
C GLN A 121 5.81 -1.63 18.73
N LEU A 122 5.66 -2.77 18.06
CA LEU A 122 6.06 -2.92 16.65
C LEU A 122 5.30 -2.05 15.64
N LEU A 123 4.03 -1.76 15.83
CA LEU A 123 3.32 -0.85 14.93
C LEU A 123 3.48 0.62 15.34
N THR A 124 3.57 0.91 16.63
CA THR A 124 3.73 2.27 17.13
C THR A 124 5.17 2.79 17.02
N ALA A 125 6.17 1.92 17.16
CA ALA A 125 7.60 2.31 17.08
C ALA A 125 8.13 2.42 15.64
N ASN A 126 7.56 1.66 14.70
CA ASN A 126 7.88 1.73 13.27
C ASN A 126 6.87 2.56 12.47
N GLU A 127 5.88 3.14 13.12
CA GLU A 127 4.91 4.01 12.49
C GLU A 127 5.60 5.27 11.99
N LYS A 128 5.73 5.38 10.69
CA LYS A 128 6.16 6.60 10.02
C LYS A 128 4.92 7.32 9.52
N LYS A 129 5.03 8.63 9.38
CA LYS A 129 3.95 9.44 8.78
C LYS A 129 4.39 9.92 7.42
N TRP A 130 3.56 9.68 6.43
CA TRP A 130 3.70 10.22 5.09
C TRP A 130 2.79 11.43 4.94
N GLN A 131 3.31 12.49 4.32
CA GLN A 131 2.59 13.74 4.13
C GLN A 131 2.23 13.95 2.66
N TYR A 132 1.03 14.41 2.44
CA TYR A 132 0.56 14.96 1.18
C TYR A 132 -0.18 16.26 1.46
N GLN A 133 0.39 17.39 1.01
CA GLN A 133 -0.05 18.73 1.39
C GLN A 133 -0.08 18.89 2.93
N SER A 134 -1.21 19.27 3.50
CA SER A 134 -1.41 19.41 4.95
C SER A 134 -1.95 18.14 5.65
N CYS A 135 -2.19 17.07 4.88
CA CYS A 135 -2.67 15.80 5.39
C CYS A 135 -1.53 14.83 5.66
N SER A 136 -1.72 13.93 6.63
CA SER A 136 -0.74 12.88 6.93
C SER A 136 -1.41 11.52 7.11
N VAL A 137 -0.73 10.47 6.66
CA VAL A 137 -1.17 9.08 6.76
C VAL A 137 -0.11 8.28 7.50
N PRO A 138 -0.48 7.42 8.46
CA PRO A 138 0.45 6.48 9.09
C PRO A 138 0.93 5.45 8.06
N GLY A 139 2.08 4.89 8.31
CA GLY A 139 2.57 3.80 7.46
C GLY A 139 3.76 3.08 8.08
N ILE A 140 4.10 1.98 7.44
CA ILE A 140 5.17 1.07 7.86
C ILE A 140 6.12 0.79 6.70
N ARG A 141 7.33 0.36 7.03
CA ARG A 141 8.31 -0.18 6.08
C ARG A 141 8.36 -1.69 6.18
N ILE A 142 8.30 -2.36 5.04
CA ILE A 142 8.46 -3.80 4.93
C ILE A 142 9.68 -4.10 4.10
N HIS A 143 10.65 -4.78 4.71
CA HIS A 143 11.85 -5.22 4.03
C HIS A 143 11.58 -6.50 3.23
N LEU A 144 11.96 -6.46 1.95
CA LEU A 144 11.85 -7.59 1.05
C LEU A 144 13.10 -8.45 1.15
N TYR A 145 12.94 -9.67 1.65
CA TYR A 145 13.99 -10.70 1.66
C TYR A 145 13.51 -11.90 0.83
N PRO A 146 14.44 -12.68 0.26
CA PRO A 146 14.08 -13.97 -0.34
C PRO A 146 13.26 -14.82 0.62
N ASP A 147 12.33 -15.59 0.08
CA ASP A 147 11.47 -16.56 0.79
C ASP A 147 10.47 -15.96 1.79
N ARG A 148 10.33 -14.64 1.82
CA ARG A 148 9.37 -13.95 2.66
C ARG A 148 8.01 -13.84 1.98
N ASN A 149 6.95 -14.34 2.62
CA ASN A 149 5.59 -14.18 2.10
C ASN A 149 5.06 -12.77 2.44
N ILE A 150 5.35 -11.80 1.58
CA ILE A 150 4.99 -10.40 1.77
C ILE A 150 3.47 -10.17 1.83
N PRO A 151 2.63 -10.78 0.98
CA PRO A 151 1.17 -10.63 1.08
C PRO A 151 0.61 -11.04 2.44
N ILE A 152 1.05 -12.14 3.02
CA ILE A 152 0.61 -12.56 4.38
C ILE A 152 1.05 -11.54 5.43
N ILE A 153 2.26 -10.99 5.32
CA ILE A 153 2.76 -9.96 6.25
C ILE A 153 1.89 -8.71 6.15
N ILE A 154 1.56 -8.27 4.94
CA ILE A 154 0.68 -7.11 4.72
C ILE A 154 -0.71 -7.36 5.31
N GLN A 155 -1.33 -8.52 5.04
CA GLN A 155 -2.63 -8.88 5.61
C GLN A 155 -2.62 -8.83 7.14
N THR A 156 -1.55 -9.36 7.75
CA THR A 156 -1.39 -9.37 9.20
C THR A 156 -1.23 -7.95 9.75
N ALA A 157 -0.42 -7.12 9.09
CA ALA A 157 -0.24 -5.71 9.47
C ALA A 157 -1.56 -4.92 9.39
N VAL A 158 -2.37 -5.14 8.35
CA VAL A 158 -3.68 -4.51 8.19
C VAL A 158 -4.65 -4.95 9.28
N LYS A 159 -4.71 -6.24 9.61
CA LYS A 159 -5.55 -6.74 10.72
C LYS A 159 -5.14 -6.10 12.05
N GLN A 160 -3.84 -6.01 12.32
CA GLN A 160 -3.32 -5.36 13.51
C GLN A 160 -3.65 -3.86 13.54
N PHE A 161 -3.55 -3.17 12.41
CA PHE A 161 -3.92 -1.76 12.27
C PHE A 161 -5.40 -1.53 12.59
N ILE A 162 -6.30 -2.39 12.10
CA ILE A 162 -7.73 -2.34 12.40
C ILE A 162 -7.98 -2.50 13.90
N ILE A 163 -7.33 -3.47 14.55
CA ILE A 163 -7.47 -3.73 15.99
C ILE A 163 -7.00 -2.52 16.81
N LEU A 164 -5.91 -1.89 16.42
CA LEU A 164 -5.39 -0.71 17.13
C LEU A 164 -6.27 0.53 16.97
N LYS A 165 -6.91 0.70 15.81
CA LYS A 165 -7.86 1.80 15.60
C LYS A 165 -9.19 1.62 16.34
N ALA A 166 -9.55 0.41 16.70
CA ALA A 166 -10.79 0.09 17.42
C ALA A 166 -10.69 0.27 18.95
N LYS A 167 -9.48 0.50 19.47
CA LYS A 167 -9.20 0.80 20.89
C LYS A 167 -9.15 2.30 21.13
#